data_811e43aed689758cad4dd1d4a3b83490
#
_entry.id   811e43aed689758cad4dd1d4a3b83490
#
_cell.length_a   1.000
_cell.length_b   1.000
_cell.length_c   1.000
_cell.angle_alpha   90.00
_cell.angle_beta   90.00
_cell.angle_gamma   90.00
#
_symmetry.space_group_name_H-M   'P 1'
#
loop_
_entity.id
_entity.type
_entity.pdbx_description
1 polymer ?
#
loop_
_entity_poly.entity_id
_entity_poly.type
_entity_poly.pdbx_seq_one_letter_code
_entity_poly.pdbx_strand_id
1 'polypeptide(L)'
;KEVNMTVAPGEVVGLIGPSGSGKTTLLKCLGAVIEPTAGRMTLGDEVIYDDGWKISDLKALRRDRIGFVFQAPYLIPFLDVTDNIALLPMLAGRPNGAARARAQELLEALDVAHRARAEPSQLSGGEQQRVAIARALANQPPVILADEPTAPLDSERALAVIRILNRMARQYHTAVIVVTHDEKIIPTFKRIYHIRDGVTHEEAGEGREV
;
A
#
# COMPACT_ATOMS: atom_id res chain seq x y z
N LYS A 1 20.71 5.83 4.26
CA LYS A 1 21.81 5.75 5.24
C LYS A 1 21.49 4.65 6.24
N GLU A 2 21.07 4.91 7.47
CA GLU A 2 20.78 3.86 8.45
C GLU A 2 19.27 3.72 8.67
N VAL A 3 18.62 2.94 7.83
CA VAL A 3 17.20 2.66 7.94
C VAL A 3 17.01 1.34 8.66
N ASN A 4 16.37 1.38 9.83
CA ASN A 4 15.98 0.21 10.59
C ASN A 4 14.48 0.30 10.86
N MET A 5 13.70 -0.64 10.36
CA MET A 5 12.26 -0.68 10.59
C MET A 5 11.72 -2.09 10.48
N THR A 6 10.71 -2.38 11.27
CA THR A 6 9.96 -3.63 11.24
C THR A 6 8.48 -3.34 11.27
N VAL A 7 7.69 -4.09 10.53
CA VAL A 7 6.22 -3.97 10.53
C VAL A 7 5.63 -5.36 10.62
N ALA A 8 4.75 -5.56 11.58
CA ALA A 8 4.11 -6.87 11.77
C ALA A 8 2.94 -7.08 10.79
N PRO A 9 2.61 -8.32 10.43
CA PRO A 9 1.38 -8.62 9.69
C PRO A 9 0.14 -8.07 10.41
N GLY A 10 -0.74 -7.41 9.67
CA GLY A 10 -1.94 -6.79 10.23
C GLY A 10 -1.74 -5.41 10.87
N GLU A 11 -0.52 -4.88 10.85
CA GLU A 11 -0.16 -3.59 11.40
C GLU A 11 -0.14 -2.49 10.31
N VAL A 12 -0.55 -1.28 10.70
CA VAL A 12 -0.41 -0.07 9.89
C VAL A 12 0.51 0.91 10.61
N VAL A 13 1.62 1.27 9.98
CA VAL A 13 2.60 2.20 10.52
C VAL A 13 2.71 3.47 9.67
N GLY A 14 2.94 4.60 10.32
CA GLY A 14 3.26 5.85 9.65
C GLY A 14 4.77 5.97 9.38
N LEU A 15 5.14 6.45 8.19
CA LEU A 15 6.50 6.87 7.85
C LEU A 15 6.46 8.36 7.54
N ILE A 16 6.96 9.18 8.44
CA ILE A 16 6.88 10.64 8.36
C ILE A 16 8.27 11.27 8.34
N GLY A 17 8.34 12.50 7.92
CA GLY A 17 9.59 13.27 7.85
C GLY A 17 9.48 14.46 6.91
N PRO A 18 10.40 15.42 6.98
CA PRO A 18 10.40 16.60 6.12
C PRO A 18 10.55 16.24 4.63
N SER A 19 10.24 17.20 3.76
CA SER A 19 10.50 17.05 2.33
C SER A 19 12.02 16.82 2.11
N GLY A 20 12.35 15.90 1.19
CA GLY A 20 13.75 15.55 0.90
C GLY A 20 14.41 14.61 1.91
N SER A 21 13.74 14.17 2.99
CA SER A 21 14.32 13.27 4.00
C SER A 21 14.62 11.85 3.50
N GLY A 22 14.09 11.48 2.32
CA GLY A 22 14.33 10.16 1.72
C GLY A 22 13.13 9.20 1.79
N LYS A 23 11.94 9.62 2.23
CA LYS A 23 10.72 8.76 2.31
C LYS A 23 10.42 8.04 1.00
N THR A 24 10.31 8.79 -0.09
CA THR A 24 10.02 8.22 -1.41
C THR A 24 11.14 7.29 -1.90
N THR A 25 12.40 7.61 -1.60
CA THR A 25 13.52 6.73 -1.93
C THR A 25 13.44 5.43 -1.14
N LEU A 26 13.18 5.51 0.16
CA LEU A 26 12.98 4.34 1.00
C LEU A 26 11.81 3.49 0.48
N LEU A 27 10.67 4.12 0.18
CA LEU A 27 9.51 3.40 -0.35
C LEU A 27 9.83 2.68 -1.67
N LYS A 28 10.60 3.32 -2.55
CA LYS A 28 11.06 2.70 -3.80
C LYS A 28 12.03 1.52 -3.57
N CYS A 29 12.90 1.59 -2.55
CA CYS A 29 13.74 0.47 -2.15
C CYS A 29 12.90 -0.69 -1.62
N LEU A 30 11.99 -0.43 -0.66
CA LEU A 30 11.07 -1.42 -0.10
C LEU A 30 10.18 -2.05 -1.18
N GLY A 31 9.81 -1.25 -2.18
CA GLY A 31 9.02 -1.68 -3.32
C GLY A 31 9.80 -2.41 -4.42
N ALA A 32 11.09 -2.67 -4.23
CA ALA A 32 11.98 -3.28 -5.24
C ALA A 32 11.96 -2.54 -6.59
N VAL A 33 11.76 -1.21 -6.56
CA VAL A 33 11.77 -0.33 -7.76
C VAL A 33 13.20 0.16 -8.01
N ILE A 34 13.93 0.48 -6.95
CA ILE A 34 15.35 0.83 -7.00
C ILE A 34 16.14 -0.08 -6.07
N GLU A 35 17.38 -0.35 -6.42
CA GLU A 35 18.27 -1.14 -5.58
C GLU A 35 18.83 -0.31 -4.43
N PRO A 36 18.77 -0.79 -3.17
CA PRO A 36 19.47 -0.17 -2.05
C PRO A 36 20.99 -0.20 -2.27
N THR A 37 21.73 0.75 -1.70
CA THR A 37 23.19 0.77 -1.78
C THR A 37 23.83 -0.37 -0.98
N ALA A 38 23.22 -0.74 0.17
CA ALA A 38 23.68 -1.80 1.05
C ALA A 38 22.57 -2.14 2.06
N GLY A 39 22.76 -3.21 2.83
CA GLY A 39 21.89 -3.60 3.94
C GLY A 39 21.11 -4.86 3.66
N ARG A 40 20.08 -5.11 4.48
CA ARG A 40 19.27 -6.32 4.42
C ARG A 40 17.78 -6.03 4.51
N MET A 41 16.99 -6.71 3.68
CA MET A 41 15.53 -6.68 3.75
C MET A 41 14.97 -8.10 3.79
N THR A 42 13.99 -8.30 4.66
CA THR A 42 13.22 -9.54 4.75
C THR A 42 11.75 -9.26 4.49
N LEU A 43 11.05 -10.22 3.92
CA LEU A 43 9.61 -10.21 3.73
C LEU A 43 9.04 -11.52 4.27
N GLY A 44 8.45 -11.46 5.47
CA GLY A 44 8.25 -12.63 6.32
C GLY A 44 9.62 -13.21 6.72
N ASP A 45 9.75 -14.52 6.59
CA ASP A 45 11.00 -15.24 6.93
C ASP A 45 12.02 -15.25 5.78
N GLU A 46 11.67 -14.70 4.60
CA GLU A 46 12.53 -14.73 3.43
C GLU A 46 13.40 -13.48 3.32
N VAL A 47 14.70 -13.67 3.13
CA VAL A 47 15.62 -12.59 2.80
C VAL A 47 15.47 -12.26 1.31
N ILE A 48 14.95 -11.07 1.00
CA ILE A 48 14.75 -10.61 -0.38
C ILE A 48 15.93 -9.77 -0.90
N TYR A 49 16.67 -9.12 0.01
CA TYR A 49 17.86 -8.34 -0.29
C TYR A 49 18.92 -8.51 0.83
N ASP A 50 20.17 -8.66 0.47
CA ASP A 50 21.32 -8.73 1.37
C ASP A 50 22.57 -8.32 0.57
N ASP A 51 22.88 -7.01 0.57
CA ASP A 51 23.89 -6.37 -0.29
C ASP A 51 23.77 -6.81 -1.77
N GLY A 52 22.54 -6.97 -2.23
CA GLY A 52 22.14 -7.42 -3.56
C GLY A 52 20.85 -8.24 -3.49
N TRP A 53 20.08 -8.25 -4.57
CA TRP A 53 18.82 -8.98 -4.64
C TRP A 53 19.05 -10.48 -4.54
N LYS A 54 18.30 -11.15 -3.65
CA LYS A 54 18.26 -12.62 -3.50
C LYS A 54 17.09 -13.23 -4.28
N ILE A 55 16.24 -12.41 -4.84
CA ILE A 55 15.11 -12.78 -5.70
C ILE A 55 15.47 -12.49 -7.15
N SER A 56 15.36 -13.50 -8.02
CA SER A 56 15.70 -13.36 -9.44
C SER A 56 14.63 -12.61 -10.26
N ASP A 57 13.34 -12.79 -9.90
CA ASP A 57 12.22 -12.14 -10.59
C ASP A 57 11.60 -11.02 -9.73
N LEU A 58 12.17 -9.82 -9.85
CA LEU A 58 11.66 -8.63 -9.17
C LEU A 58 10.29 -8.18 -9.71
N LYS A 59 9.92 -8.57 -10.93
CA LYS A 59 8.58 -8.26 -11.47
C LYS A 59 7.52 -9.09 -10.76
N ALA A 60 7.77 -10.39 -10.59
CA ALA A 60 6.91 -11.27 -9.82
C ALA A 60 6.84 -10.84 -8.34
N LEU A 61 7.97 -10.47 -7.72
CA LEU A 61 7.99 -9.94 -6.36
C LEU A 61 7.04 -8.74 -6.21
N ARG A 62 7.13 -7.75 -7.09
CA ARG A 62 6.26 -6.56 -7.08
C ARG A 62 4.80 -6.90 -7.37
N ARG A 63 4.55 -7.80 -8.32
CA ARG A 63 3.18 -8.17 -8.71
C ARG A 63 2.45 -8.94 -7.61
N ASP A 64 3.16 -9.86 -6.97
CA ASP A 64 2.51 -10.87 -6.12
C ASP A 64 2.65 -10.58 -4.62
N ARG A 65 3.70 -9.86 -4.22
CA ARG A 65 4.06 -9.72 -2.81
C ARG A 65 4.12 -8.27 -2.29
N ILE A 66 3.98 -7.29 -3.18
CA ILE A 66 4.01 -5.88 -2.78
C ILE A 66 2.82 -5.16 -3.38
N GLY A 67 1.90 -4.70 -2.54
CA GLY A 67 0.81 -3.83 -2.96
C GLY A 67 1.26 -2.37 -2.95
N PHE A 68 0.82 -1.60 -3.95
CA PHE A 68 1.09 -0.17 -4.02
C PHE A 68 -0.20 0.63 -4.02
N VAL A 69 -0.26 1.63 -3.16
CA VAL A 69 -1.31 2.66 -3.14
C VAL A 69 -0.61 4.01 -3.27
N PHE A 70 -0.93 4.76 -4.31
CA PHE A 70 -0.32 6.05 -4.60
C PHE A 70 -1.25 7.20 -4.27
N GLN A 71 -0.70 8.40 -4.17
CA GLN A 71 -1.45 9.65 -4.03
C GLN A 71 -2.50 9.81 -5.14
N ALA A 72 -2.10 9.63 -6.40
CA ALA A 72 -3.04 9.48 -7.50
C ALA A 72 -3.36 7.99 -7.69
N PRO A 73 -4.63 7.61 -7.82
CA PRO A 73 -5.02 6.19 -7.91
C PRO A 73 -4.45 5.43 -9.11
N TYR A 74 -4.08 6.12 -10.19
CA TYR A 74 -3.54 5.55 -11.42
C TYR A 74 -4.34 4.34 -11.91
N LEU A 75 -5.67 4.47 -11.93
CA LEU A 75 -6.54 3.47 -12.53
C LEU A 75 -6.40 3.52 -14.05
N ILE A 76 -6.48 2.35 -14.68
CA ILE A 76 -6.40 2.24 -16.14
C ILE A 76 -7.72 2.74 -16.73
N PRO A 77 -7.72 3.84 -17.50
CA PRO A 77 -8.94 4.58 -17.82
C PRO A 77 -9.91 3.84 -18.74
N PHE A 78 -9.43 2.89 -19.53
CA PHE A 78 -10.21 2.09 -20.49
C PHE A 78 -10.63 0.72 -19.95
N LEU A 79 -10.35 0.43 -18.69
CA LEU A 79 -10.82 -0.74 -17.96
C LEU A 79 -11.89 -0.33 -16.96
N ASP A 80 -12.92 -1.16 -16.82
CA ASP A 80 -13.87 -0.98 -15.72
C ASP A 80 -13.21 -1.23 -14.37
N VAL A 81 -13.92 -0.93 -13.29
CA VAL A 81 -13.44 -1.09 -11.91
C VAL A 81 -13.04 -2.54 -11.61
N THR A 82 -13.85 -3.51 -12.03
CA THR A 82 -13.57 -4.93 -11.83
C THR A 82 -12.29 -5.33 -12.55
N ASP A 83 -12.09 -4.92 -13.78
CA ASP A 83 -10.93 -5.26 -14.57
C ASP A 83 -9.65 -4.55 -14.09
N ASN A 84 -9.76 -3.34 -13.57
CA ASN A 84 -8.65 -2.66 -12.90
C ASN A 84 -8.09 -3.48 -11.73
N ILE A 85 -8.94 -4.18 -10.99
CA ILE A 85 -8.53 -5.01 -9.85
C ILE A 85 -8.10 -6.41 -10.31
N ALA A 86 -8.86 -7.03 -11.22
CA ALA A 86 -8.61 -8.39 -11.71
C ALA A 86 -7.32 -8.53 -12.53
N LEU A 87 -6.82 -7.43 -13.10
CA LEU A 87 -5.64 -7.45 -13.97
C LEU A 87 -4.41 -8.07 -13.31
N LEU A 88 -4.10 -7.68 -12.07
CA LEU A 88 -2.92 -8.21 -11.37
C LEU A 88 -3.00 -9.71 -11.09
N PRO A 89 -4.12 -10.27 -10.58
CA PRO A 89 -4.29 -11.72 -10.49
C PRO A 89 -4.20 -12.44 -11.84
N MET A 90 -4.73 -11.85 -12.91
CA MET A 90 -4.63 -12.44 -14.27
C MET A 90 -3.18 -12.46 -14.75
N LEU A 91 -2.41 -11.39 -14.53
CA LEU A 91 -0.98 -11.35 -14.84
C LEU A 91 -0.15 -12.32 -13.97
N ALA A 92 -0.66 -12.70 -12.79
CA ALA A 92 -0.11 -13.75 -11.94
C ALA A 92 -0.52 -15.17 -12.40
N GLY A 93 -1.23 -15.30 -13.52
CA GLY A 93 -1.65 -16.57 -14.07
C GLY A 93 -2.95 -17.13 -13.50
N ARG A 94 -3.71 -16.38 -12.71
CA ARG A 94 -5.03 -16.83 -12.25
C ARG A 94 -6.05 -16.81 -13.39
N PRO A 95 -6.92 -17.82 -13.48
CA PRO A 95 -8.01 -17.83 -14.46
C PRO A 95 -8.90 -16.58 -14.33
N ASN A 96 -9.38 -16.04 -15.44
CA ASN A 96 -10.18 -14.81 -15.49
C ASN A 96 -11.36 -14.84 -14.51
N GLY A 97 -12.12 -15.95 -14.46
CA GLY A 97 -13.25 -16.10 -13.53
C GLY A 97 -12.82 -15.98 -12.07
N ALA A 98 -11.70 -16.59 -11.67
CA ALA A 98 -11.18 -16.50 -10.32
C ALA A 98 -10.64 -15.08 -9.99
N ALA A 99 -9.99 -14.43 -10.95
CA ALA A 99 -9.50 -13.06 -10.79
C ALA A 99 -10.66 -12.07 -10.61
N ARG A 100 -11.73 -12.19 -11.40
CA ARG A 100 -12.92 -11.35 -11.27
C ARG A 100 -13.73 -11.65 -10.01
N ALA A 101 -13.82 -12.91 -9.57
CA ALA A 101 -14.44 -13.26 -8.29
C ALA A 101 -13.68 -12.61 -7.13
N ARG A 102 -12.35 -12.63 -7.16
CA ARG A 102 -11.51 -11.93 -6.17
C ARG A 102 -11.71 -10.42 -6.21
N ALA A 103 -11.82 -9.83 -7.38
CA ALA A 103 -12.11 -8.40 -7.53
C ALA A 103 -13.45 -8.05 -6.91
N GLN A 104 -14.51 -8.84 -7.15
CA GLN A 104 -15.84 -8.64 -6.58
C GLN A 104 -15.83 -8.72 -5.06
N GLU A 105 -15.15 -9.71 -4.47
CA GLU A 105 -14.97 -9.85 -3.02
C GLU A 105 -14.34 -8.59 -2.41
N LEU A 106 -13.29 -8.05 -3.03
CA LEU A 106 -12.62 -6.84 -2.56
C LEU A 106 -13.48 -5.59 -2.73
N LEU A 107 -14.26 -5.49 -3.80
CA LEU A 107 -15.19 -4.38 -4.02
C LEU A 107 -16.29 -4.35 -2.95
N GLU A 108 -16.80 -5.51 -2.54
CA GLU A 108 -17.76 -5.65 -1.44
C GLU A 108 -17.13 -5.26 -0.10
N ALA A 109 -15.93 -5.79 0.20
CA ALA A 109 -15.20 -5.46 1.43
C ALA A 109 -14.86 -3.96 1.56
N LEU A 110 -14.77 -3.25 0.44
CA LEU A 110 -14.43 -1.82 0.37
C LEU A 110 -15.63 -0.92 0.12
N ASP A 111 -16.85 -1.44 0.16
CA ASP A 111 -18.10 -0.69 -0.03
C ASP A 111 -18.15 0.07 -1.37
N VAL A 112 -17.65 -0.53 -2.44
CA VAL A 112 -17.60 0.07 -3.79
C VAL A 112 -18.10 -0.88 -4.89
N ALA A 113 -18.74 -1.99 -4.52
CA ALA A 113 -19.27 -3.00 -5.44
C ALA A 113 -20.32 -2.44 -6.43
N HIS A 114 -21.06 -1.41 -6.02
CA HIS A 114 -22.03 -0.72 -6.87
C HIS A 114 -21.40 -0.02 -8.08
N ARG A 115 -20.08 0.14 -8.10
CA ARG A 115 -19.28 0.71 -9.18
C ARG A 115 -18.54 -0.32 -10.04
N ALA A 116 -18.79 -1.61 -9.84
CA ALA A 116 -18.01 -2.69 -10.47
C ALA A 116 -17.83 -2.56 -12.00
N ARG A 117 -18.84 -2.03 -12.71
CA ARG A 117 -18.84 -1.84 -14.16
C ARG A 117 -18.57 -0.40 -14.60
N ALA A 118 -18.34 0.52 -13.67
CA ALA A 118 -18.03 1.89 -13.99
C ALA A 118 -16.61 2.04 -14.51
N GLU A 119 -16.37 3.04 -15.35
CA GLU A 119 -15.03 3.48 -15.73
C GLU A 119 -14.46 4.42 -14.65
N PRO A 120 -13.14 4.54 -14.52
CA PRO A 120 -12.49 5.41 -13.55
C PRO A 120 -12.98 6.87 -13.57
N SER A 121 -13.30 7.39 -14.76
CA SER A 121 -13.82 8.75 -14.97
C SER A 121 -15.18 9.01 -14.30
N GLN A 122 -15.93 7.97 -14.01
CA GLN A 122 -17.27 8.02 -13.40
C GLN A 122 -17.23 7.92 -11.87
N LEU A 123 -16.03 7.78 -11.28
CA LEU A 123 -15.83 7.60 -9.86
C LEU A 123 -15.48 8.92 -9.18
N SER A 124 -16.00 9.10 -7.96
CA SER A 124 -15.47 10.12 -7.04
C SER A 124 -14.03 9.81 -6.61
N GLY A 125 -13.27 10.80 -6.16
CA GLY A 125 -11.90 10.58 -5.69
C GLY A 125 -11.79 9.52 -4.58
N GLY A 126 -12.74 9.48 -3.66
CA GLY A 126 -12.78 8.46 -2.61
C GLY A 126 -13.10 7.05 -3.14
N GLU A 127 -13.97 6.93 -4.15
CA GLU A 127 -14.23 5.65 -4.82
C GLU A 127 -13.00 5.16 -5.59
N GLN A 128 -12.32 6.07 -6.32
CA GLN A 128 -11.08 5.75 -7.02
C GLN A 128 -10.00 5.24 -6.04
N GLN A 129 -9.86 5.87 -4.88
CA GLN A 129 -8.90 5.46 -3.87
C GLN A 129 -9.23 4.09 -3.29
N ARG A 130 -10.52 3.78 -3.03
CA ARG A 130 -10.95 2.45 -2.61
C ARG A 130 -10.65 1.38 -3.65
N VAL A 131 -10.86 1.68 -4.93
CA VAL A 131 -10.49 0.77 -6.03
C VAL A 131 -8.98 0.57 -6.11
N ALA A 132 -8.17 1.61 -5.89
CA ALA A 132 -6.71 1.47 -5.84
C ALA A 132 -6.24 0.59 -4.66
N ILE A 133 -6.89 0.70 -3.49
CA ILE A 133 -6.63 -0.18 -2.34
C ILE A 133 -7.04 -1.63 -2.68
N ALA A 134 -8.21 -1.84 -3.31
CA ALA A 134 -8.64 -3.16 -3.77
C ALA A 134 -7.61 -3.79 -4.71
N ARG A 135 -7.13 -3.02 -5.69
CA ARG A 135 -6.10 -3.46 -6.63
C ARG A 135 -4.80 -3.85 -5.90
N ALA A 136 -4.37 -3.07 -4.91
CA ALA A 136 -3.19 -3.38 -4.13
C ALA A 136 -3.32 -4.69 -3.34
N LEU A 137 -4.54 -5.05 -2.91
CA LEU A 137 -4.86 -6.28 -2.17
C LEU A 137 -5.16 -7.49 -3.06
N ALA A 138 -5.25 -7.32 -4.38
CA ALA A 138 -5.77 -8.34 -5.29
C ALA A 138 -5.00 -9.67 -5.22
N ASN A 139 -3.67 -9.61 -5.15
CA ASN A 139 -2.80 -10.78 -5.02
C ASN A 139 -2.48 -11.17 -3.56
N GLN A 140 -3.18 -10.61 -2.57
CA GLN A 140 -2.95 -10.87 -1.13
C GLN A 140 -1.49 -10.64 -0.71
N PRO A 141 -0.92 -9.47 -0.98
CA PRO A 141 0.48 -9.22 -0.68
C PRO A 141 0.71 -9.17 0.83
N PRO A 142 1.86 -9.68 1.33
CA PRO A 142 2.22 -9.55 2.74
C PRO A 142 2.51 -8.10 3.16
N VAL A 143 2.78 -7.19 2.20
CA VAL A 143 3.01 -5.77 2.49
C VAL A 143 2.33 -4.85 1.47
N ILE A 144 1.77 -3.75 1.97
CA ILE A 144 1.29 -2.62 1.17
C ILE A 144 2.13 -1.39 1.49
N LEU A 145 2.58 -0.72 0.43
CA LEU A 145 3.30 0.55 0.47
C LEU A 145 2.36 1.65 -0.02
N ALA A 146 1.97 2.55 0.86
CA ALA A 146 1.06 3.64 0.56
C ALA A 146 1.81 4.98 0.58
N ASP A 147 1.91 5.65 -0.57
CA ASP A 147 2.59 6.94 -0.72
C ASP A 147 1.55 8.05 -0.78
N GLU A 148 1.43 8.82 0.31
CA GLU A 148 0.48 9.94 0.46
C GLU A 148 -0.97 9.57 0.05
N PRO A 149 -1.54 8.46 0.56
CA PRO A 149 -2.81 7.92 0.05
C PRO A 149 -4.02 8.82 0.33
N THR A 150 -3.84 9.86 1.14
CA THR A 150 -4.91 10.78 1.57
C THR A 150 -4.72 12.21 1.07
N ALA A 151 -3.59 12.53 0.43
CA ALA A 151 -3.24 13.91 0.07
C ALA A 151 -4.31 14.67 -0.74
N PRO A 152 -5.05 14.05 -1.70
CA PRO A 152 -6.08 14.76 -2.45
C PRO A 152 -7.44 14.85 -1.73
N LEU A 153 -7.53 14.35 -0.47
CA LEU A 153 -8.80 14.17 0.23
C LEU A 153 -8.99 15.21 1.35
N ASP A 154 -10.25 15.58 1.61
CA ASP A 154 -10.63 16.28 2.82
C ASP A 154 -10.44 15.41 4.07
N SER A 155 -10.52 16.02 5.24
CA SER A 155 -10.22 15.34 6.52
C SER A 155 -11.08 14.11 6.78
N GLU A 156 -12.38 14.18 6.47
CA GLU A 156 -13.30 13.06 6.71
C GLU A 156 -12.97 11.86 5.80
N ARG A 157 -12.74 12.13 4.53
CA ARG A 157 -12.36 11.10 3.55
C ARG A 157 -10.97 10.55 3.82
N ALA A 158 -10.02 11.37 4.27
CA ALA A 158 -8.69 10.93 4.66
C ALA A 158 -8.76 9.92 5.83
N LEU A 159 -9.51 10.24 6.89
CA LEU A 159 -9.74 9.31 8.00
C LEU A 159 -10.47 8.03 7.57
N ALA A 160 -11.43 8.13 6.64
CA ALA A 160 -12.10 6.97 6.09
C ALA A 160 -11.13 6.03 5.36
N VAL A 161 -10.16 6.55 4.60
CA VAL A 161 -9.10 5.75 3.95
C VAL A 161 -8.24 5.04 5.00
N ILE A 162 -7.85 5.71 6.08
CA ILE A 162 -7.05 5.08 7.15
C ILE A 162 -7.85 3.99 7.86
N ARG A 163 -9.15 4.19 8.15
CA ARG A 163 -10.02 3.13 8.69
C ARG A 163 -10.02 1.90 7.77
N ILE A 164 -10.16 2.11 6.47
CA ILE A 164 -10.13 1.05 5.47
C ILE A 164 -8.79 0.32 5.51
N LEU A 165 -7.67 1.03 5.47
CA LEU A 165 -6.34 0.41 5.52
C LEU A 165 -6.14 -0.40 6.80
N ASN A 166 -6.55 0.10 7.98
CA ASN A 166 -6.51 -0.63 9.24
C ASN A 166 -7.36 -1.90 9.20
N ARG A 167 -8.61 -1.80 8.70
CA ARG A 167 -9.52 -2.95 8.55
C ARG A 167 -8.92 -4.01 7.63
N MET A 168 -8.42 -3.60 6.45
CA MET A 168 -7.85 -4.50 5.46
C MET A 168 -6.55 -5.14 5.93
N ALA A 169 -5.68 -4.38 6.61
CA ALA A 169 -4.46 -4.91 7.19
C ALA A 169 -4.76 -6.09 8.13
N ARG A 170 -5.70 -5.91 9.07
CA ARG A 170 -6.12 -6.95 10.01
C ARG A 170 -6.80 -8.13 9.33
N GLN A 171 -7.73 -7.86 8.41
CA GLN A 171 -8.52 -8.89 7.73
C GLN A 171 -7.65 -9.80 6.84
N TYR A 172 -6.67 -9.23 6.16
CA TYR A 172 -5.80 -9.96 5.22
C TYR A 172 -4.41 -10.25 5.76
N HIS A 173 -4.15 -9.91 7.05
CA HIS A 173 -2.83 -10.08 7.68
C HIS A 173 -1.69 -9.45 6.87
N THR A 174 -1.95 -8.29 6.30
CA THR A 174 -1.01 -7.52 5.48
C THR A 174 -0.40 -6.40 6.33
N ALA A 175 0.93 -6.25 6.30
CA ALA A 175 1.61 -5.08 6.84
C ALA A 175 1.37 -3.87 5.93
N VAL A 176 1.13 -2.69 6.51
CA VAL A 176 0.93 -1.46 5.72
C VAL A 176 1.86 -0.36 6.20
N ILE A 177 2.63 0.20 5.27
CA ILE A 177 3.51 1.35 5.51
C ILE A 177 2.89 2.55 4.80
N VAL A 178 2.49 3.57 5.56
CA VAL A 178 1.87 4.80 5.04
C VAL A 178 2.88 5.94 5.13
N VAL A 179 3.38 6.40 4.00
CA VAL A 179 4.13 7.65 3.91
C VAL A 179 3.14 8.80 3.91
N THR A 180 3.31 9.73 4.83
CA THR A 180 2.45 10.91 4.90
C THR A 180 3.12 12.09 5.60
N HIS A 181 2.61 13.28 5.33
CA HIS A 181 2.86 14.51 6.07
C HIS A 181 1.53 15.14 6.57
N ASP A 182 0.42 14.43 6.41
CA ASP A 182 -0.90 14.92 6.82
C ASP A 182 -1.09 14.77 8.34
N GLU A 183 -1.00 15.91 9.04
CA GLU A 183 -1.16 16.00 10.49
C GLU A 183 -2.52 15.45 11.00
N LYS A 184 -3.53 15.34 10.13
CA LYS A 184 -4.85 14.83 10.50
C LYS A 184 -4.86 13.31 10.72
N ILE A 185 -4.04 12.58 9.97
CA ILE A 185 -3.98 11.12 10.06
C ILE A 185 -2.83 10.62 10.92
N ILE A 186 -1.78 11.41 11.14
CA ILE A 186 -0.63 11.03 11.97
C ILE A 186 -1.07 10.52 13.36
N PRO A 187 -2.01 11.17 14.08
CA PRO A 187 -2.45 10.70 15.40
C PRO A 187 -3.15 9.33 15.40
N THR A 188 -3.53 8.81 14.23
CA THR A 188 -4.20 7.51 14.11
C THR A 188 -3.22 6.33 14.15
N PHE A 189 -1.94 6.55 13.87
CA PHE A 189 -0.94 5.50 13.91
C PHE A 189 -0.54 5.15 15.35
N LYS A 190 -0.39 3.85 15.62
CA LYS A 190 0.13 3.34 16.90
C LYS A 190 1.66 3.34 16.95
N ARG A 191 2.29 3.24 15.77
CA ARG A 191 3.74 3.28 15.60
C ARG A 191 4.07 4.18 14.41
N ILE A 192 5.08 4.99 14.60
CA ILE A 192 5.53 5.97 13.62
C ILE A 192 7.05 5.83 13.47
N TYR A 193 7.50 5.79 12.23
CA TYR A 193 8.90 5.93 11.88
C TYR A 193 9.15 7.34 11.34
N HIS A 194 10.00 8.07 12.05
CA HIS A 194 10.51 9.36 11.59
C HIS A 194 11.76 9.14 10.74
N ILE A 195 11.76 9.60 9.50
CA ILE A 195 12.97 9.61 8.69
C ILE A 195 13.54 11.03 8.59
N ARG A 196 14.79 11.18 9.00
CA ARG A 196 15.54 12.44 8.92
C ARG A 196 16.95 12.15 8.44
N ASP A 197 17.39 12.86 7.38
CA ASP A 197 18.71 12.68 6.78
C ASP A 197 19.07 11.24 6.41
N GLY A 198 18.05 10.42 6.10
CA GLY A 198 18.18 9.00 5.75
C GLY A 198 18.37 8.06 6.95
N VAL A 199 18.10 8.52 8.17
CA VAL A 199 18.07 7.70 9.40
C VAL A 199 16.63 7.59 9.89
N THR A 200 16.21 6.40 10.31
CA THR A 200 14.87 6.18 10.89
C THR A 200 14.92 6.12 12.39
N HIS A 201 13.94 6.75 13.03
CA HIS A 201 13.68 6.66 14.47
C HIS A 201 12.25 6.22 14.70
N GLU A 202 12.05 5.20 15.52
CA GLU A 202 10.72 4.71 15.88
C GLU A 202 10.17 5.50 17.08
N GLU A 203 8.89 5.83 17.02
CA GLU A 203 8.14 6.49 18.08
C GLU A 203 6.77 5.81 18.25
N ALA A 204 6.33 5.70 19.52
CA ALA A 204 4.97 5.29 19.81
C ALA A 204 4.01 6.43 19.43
N GLY A 205 3.06 6.17 18.56
CA GLY A 205 2.03 7.13 18.19
C GLY A 205 0.84 7.08 19.14
N GLU A 206 -0.07 8.05 19.02
CA GLU A 206 -1.26 8.15 19.87
C GLU A 206 -2.25 6.99 19.65
N GLY A 207 -2.33 6.45 18.42
CA GLY A 207 -3.22 5.35 18.08
C GLY A 207 -4.70 5.69 18.22
N ARG A 208 -5.08 6.94 17.91
CA ARG A 208 -6.49 7.37 17.96
C ARG A 208 -7.35 6.47 17.10
N GLU A 209 -8.43 5.98 17.70
CA GLU A 209 -9.44 5.26 16.94
C GLU A 209 -10.17 6.20 15.97
N VAL A 210 -10.37 5.75 14.76
CA VAL A 210 -11.01 6.48 13.65
C VAL A 210 -12.22 5.71 13.14
#